data_08278983c08d96c0e9bb18e0181d0247
#
_entry.id   08278983c08d96c0e9bb18e0181d0247
#
_cell.length_a   1.000
_cell.length_b   1.000
_cell.length_c   1.000
_cell.angle_alpha   90.00
_cell.angle_beta   90.00
_cell.angle_gamma   90.00
#
_symmetry.space_group_name_H-M   'P 1'
#
loop_
_entity.id
_entity.type
_entity.pdbx_description
1 polymer ?
#
loop_
_entity_poly.entity_id
_entity_poly.type
_entity_poly.pdbx_seq_one_letter_code
_entity_poly.pdbx_strand_id
1 'polypeptide(L)'
;MVGLDNVSAYRQFDKFGMLDHLHAFPEQCQKAWERVQVFEFPHLHTRISDVVILGMGGSAIGGDFVRRLAMGESDSPVWVHRDYRLPAFVDENTLVIASSYSGNTEETLSAFTESLGTGAKKLAMTSGGKLKDLSEKEGIPVYVIDYRAPPRAAFPHSFIPLVGILQKLGLLTDKSVDLQEVADVLEALSGDLIETRPLASNPAKQLANKLHGRVAVIYGAEMLSEVARRWKGEFNENSKAWAFFESFPELNHNAVVGYEFPTEVRDRIFVLMLRSPSLHNRILLRYEVTAKLLAKAGIGYELVEARGKSALAQMLSLVLLGDYASFYLSMLNGVDPTSTDAIDFVKQCLAQSPVPDNQSTAQDPSR
;
A
#
# COMPACT_ATOMS: atom_id res chain seq x y z
N MET A 1 -23.26 -17.96 8.79
CA MET A 1 -21.85 -17.49 8.81
C MET A 1 -20.96 -18.70 8.62
N VAL A 2 -19.98 -18.60 7.75
CA VAL A 2 -18.98 -19.65 7.56
C VAL A 2 -18.01 -19.57 8.74
N GLY A 3 -17.82 -20.69 9.44
CA GLY A 3 -16.76 -20.76 10.47
C GLY A 3 -15.39 -20.71 9.78
N LEU A 4 -14.43 -19.91 10.30
CA LEU A 4 -13.11 -19.78 9.70
C LEU A 4 -12.26 -21.07 9.70
N ASP A 5 -12.68 -22.10 10.40
CA ASP A 5 -12.03 -23.41 10.35
C ASP A 5 -12.68 -24.37 9.32
N ASN A 6 -13.77 -23.93 8.66
CA ASN A 6 -14.37 -24.65 7.55
C ASN A 6 -13.78 -24.19 6.20
N VAL A 7 -12.55 -24.62 5.93
CA VAL A 7 -11.77 -24.23 4.73
C VAL A 7 -12.51 -24.58 3.42
N SER A 8 -13.27 -25.68 3.40
CA SER A 8 -14.00 -26.10 2.18
C SER A 8 -15.05 -25.08 1.76
N ALA A 9 -15.58 -24.29 2.68
CA ALA A 9 -16.56 -23.25 2.39
C ALA A 9 -15.94 -21.99 1.73
N TYR A 10 -14.63 -21.79 1.80
CA TYR A 10 -13.97 -20.61 1.24
C TYR A 10 -14.18 -20.49 -0.27
N ARG A 11 -14.20 -21.63 -1.00
CA ARG A 11 -14.44 -21.68 -2.45
C ARG A 11 -15.79 -21.07 -2.89
N GLN A 12 -16.74 -20.92 -1.96
CA GLN A 12 -18.02 -20.28 -2.25
C GLN A 12 -17.86 -18.77 -2.48
N PHE A 13 -16.88 -18.16 -1.85
CA PHE A 13 -16.63 -16.72 -1.88
C PHE A 13 -15.37 -16.36 -2.65
N ASP A 14 -14.26 -17.06 -2.43
CA ASP A 14 -13.00 -16.85 -3.15
C ASP A 14 -13.03 -17.53 -4.52
N LYS A 15 -13.77 -16.91 -5.45
CA LYS A 15 -13.99 -17.45 -6.80
C LYS A 15 -12.79 -17.25 -7.73
N PHE A 16 -11.96 -16.29 -7.44
CA PHE A 16 -10.85 -15.89 -8.30
C PHE A 16 -9.47 -16.13 -7.66
N GLY A 17 -9.41 -16.89 -6.56
CA GLY A 17 -8.17 -17.38 -5.98
C GLY A 17 -7.34 -16.31 -5.27
N MET A 18 -7.98 -15.38 -4.53
CA MET A 18 -7.24 -14.40 -3.71
C MET A 18 -6.31 -15.10 -2.72
N LEU A 19 -6.73 -16.22 -2.15
CA LEU A 19 -5.92 -17.01 -1.21
C LEU A 19 -4.62 -17.51 -1.85
N ASP A 20 -4.63 -17.89 -3.13
CA ASP A 20 -3.44 -18.34 -3.84
C ASP A 20 -2.40 -17.21 -3.97
N HIS A 21 -2.85 -15.97 -4.15
CA HIS A 21 -1.97 -14.80 -4.15
C HIS A 21 -1.35 -14.54 -2.77
N LEU A 22 -2.09 -14.79 -1.68
CA LEU A 22 -1.57 -14.67 -0.31
C LEU A 22 -0.52 -15.74 -0.01
N HIS A 23 -0.76 -16.97 -0.45
CA HIS A 23 0.23 -18.06 -0.34
C HIS A 23 1.52 -17.74 -1.11
N ALA A 24 1.38 -17.16 -2.29
CA ALA A 24 2.51 -16.79 -3.15
C ALA A 24 3.27 -15.53 -2.70
N PHE A 25 2.79 -14.80 -1.67
CA PHE A 25 3.34 -13.50 -1.30
C PHE A 25 4.85 -13.52 -0.99
N PRO A 26 5.41 -14.51 -0.22
CA PRO A 26 6.85 -14.60 -0.01
C PRO A 26 7.63 -14.78 -1.32
N GLU A 27 7.17 -15.69 -2.19
CA GLU A 27 7.76 -15.93 -3.50
C GLU A 27 7.67 -14.70 -4.43
N GLN A 28 6.56 -13.96 -4.37
CA GLN A 28 6.41 -12.72 -5.11
C GLN A 28 7.49 -11.68 -4.72
N CYS A 29 7.79 -11.55 -3.41
CA CYS A 29 8.84 -10.65 -2.93
C CYS A 29 10.20 -11.04 -3.52
N GLN A 30 10.55 -12.31 -3.47
CA GLN A 30 11.79 -12.82 -4.01
C GLN A 30 11.89 -12.60 -5.54
N LYS A 31 10.87 -13.01 -6.30
CA LYS A 31 10.84 -12.84 -7.75
C LYS A 31 10.90 -11.38 -8.19
N ALA A 32 10.21 -10.50 -7.46
CA ALA A 32 10.26 -9.05 -7.73
C ALA A 32 11.68 -8.50 -7.50
N TRP A 33 12.37 -8.97 -6.45
CA TRP A 33 13.75 -8.59 -6.18
C TRP A 33 14.72 -9.10 -7.25
N GLU A 34 14.67 -10.39 -7.59
CA GLU A 34 15.51 -10.98 -8.64
C GLU A 34 15.35 -10.24 -9.98
N ARG A 35 14.10 -9.93 -10.34
CA ARG A 35 13.79 -9.25 -11.59
C ARG A 35 14.32 -7.81 -11.64
N VAL A 36 14.24 -7.06 -10.56
CA VAL A 36 14.77 -5.69 -10.55
C VAL A 36 16.30 -5.67 -10.56
N GLN A 37 16.98 -6.72 -10.06
CA GLN A 37 18.44 -6.79 -10.13
C GLN A 37 18.96 -6.87 -11.57
N VAL A 38 18.22 -7.49 -12.47
CA VAL A 38 18.60 -7.60 -13.91
C VAL A 38 18.00 -6.48 -14.76
N PHE A 39 17.17 -5.61 -14.19
CA PHE A 39 16.61 -4.48 -14.92
C PHE A 39 17.68 -3.42 -15.19
N GLU A 40 17.94 -3.15 -16.47
CA GLU A 40 18.86 -2.10 -16.88
C GLU A 40 18.16 -0.76 -16.85
N PHE A 41 18.67 0.13 -16.02
CA PHE A 41 18.25 1.52 -15.98
C PHE A 41 19.29 2.37 -16.71
N PRO A 42 18.88 3.29 -17.59
CA PRO A 42 19.84 4.18 -18.27
C PRO A 42 20.70 4.93 -17.26
N HIS A 43 22.01 5.00 -17.52
CA HIS A 43 22.90 5.79 -16.67
C HIS A 43 22.44 7.25 -16.64
N LEU A 44 22.06 7.71 -15.46
CA LEU A 44 21.72 9.12 -15.25
C LEU A 44 23.02 9.87 -14.96
N HIS A 45 23.42 10.71 -15.89
CA HIS A 45 24.66 11.52 -15.76
C HIS A 45 24.47 12.74 -14.85
N THR A 46 23.26 12.98 -14.33
CA THR A 46 22.92 14.14 -13.50
C THR A 46 22.39 13.67 -12.16
N ARG A 47 22.69 14.42 -11.12
CA ARG A 47 22.15 14.19 -9.77
C ARG A 47 20.61 14.26 -9.81
N ILE A 48 19.94 13.36 -9.11
CA ILE A 48 18.50 13.42 -8.84
C ILE A 48 18.30 14.26 -7.58
N SER A 49 17.59 15.39 -7.69
CA SER A 49 17.26 16.24 -6.55
C SER A 49 16.09 15.68 -5.74
N ASP A 50 15.12 15.10 -6.45
CA ASP A 50 13.89 14.56 -5.88
C ASP A 50 13.28 13.47 -6.79
N VAL A 51 12.40 12.65 -6.21
CA VAL A 51 11.68 11.59 -6.90
C VAL A 51 10.19 11.83 -6.75
N VAL A 52 9.46 11.85 -7.86
CA VAL A 52 7.99 11.91 -7.87
C VAL A 52 7.43 10.60 -8.40
N ILE A 53 6.69 9.89 -7.57
CA ILE A 53 6.00 8.65 -7.94
C ILE A 53 4.54 8.98 -8.19
N LEU A 54 4.13 8.90 -9.47
CA LEU A 54 2.73 9.08 -9.89
C LEU A 54 2.01 7.74 -9.78
N GLY A 55 0.87 7.70 -9.09
CA GLY A 55 0.11 6.46 -8.98
C GLY A 55 -1.14 6.58 -8.12
N MET A 56 -2.02 5.57 -8.21
CA MET A 56 -3.25 5.48 -7.43
C MET A 56 -3.36 4.12 -6.73
N GLY A 57 -4.09 4.04 -5.63
CA GLY A 57 -4.44 2.79 -4.94
C GLY A 57 -3.23 1.87 -4.67
N GLY A 58 -3.33 0.62 -5.14
CA GLY A 58 -2.28 -0.40 -4.98
C GLY A 58 -0.95 -0.06 -5.67
N SER A 59 -0.96 0.79 -6.71
CA SER A 59 0.26 1.25 -7.38
C SER A 59 0.95 2.38 -6.63
N ALA A 60 0.19 3.24 -5.93
CA ALA A 60 0.74 4.35 -5.15
C ALA A 60 1.28 3.90 -3.79
N ILE A 61 0.67 2.89 -3.16
CA ILE A 61 1.05 2.46 -1.81
C ILE A 61 2.49 1.94 -1.76
N GLY A 62 2.99 1.29 -2.83
CA GLY A 62 4.41 0.91 -2.94
C GLY A 62 5.34 2.11 -2.88
N GLY A 63 4.93 3.23 -3.51
CA GLY A 63 5.61 4.52 -3.42
C GLY A 63 5.64 5.08 -1.99
N ASP A 64 4.54 5.00 -1.24
CA ASP A 64 4.51 5.45 0.16
C ASP A 64 5.49 4.65 1.03
N PHE A 65 5.55 3.33 0.83
CA PHE A 65 6.46 2.46 1.56
C PHE A 65 7.93 2.81 1.26
N VAL A 66 8.28 2.95 -0.01
CA VAL A 66 9.66 3.30 -0.38
C VAL A 66 10.02 4.72 0.06
N ARG A 67 9.08 5.67 0.05
CA ARG A 67 9.26 7.01 0.62
C ARG A 67 9.65 6.94 2.07
N ARG A 68 9.02 6.07 2.87
CA ARG A 68 9.36 5.90 4.29
C ARG A 68 10.76 5.33 4.51
N LEU A 69 11.19 4.39 3.67
CA LEU A 69 12.57 3.89 3.70
C LEU A 69 13.56 5.01 3.34
N ALA A 70 13.29 5.74 2.26
CA ALA A 70 14.16 6.81 1.79
C ALA A 70 14.32 7.97 2.78
N MET A 71 13.30 8.28 3.58
CA MET A 71 13.35 9.37 4.57
C MET A 71 14.49 9.22 5.60
N GLY A 72 14.94 8.01 5.87
CA GLY A 72 16.06 7.75 6.80
C GLY A 72 17.42 7.63 6.13
N GLU A 73 17.49 7.58 4.78
CA GLU A 73 18.71 7.21 4.06
C GLU A 73 19.07 8.15 2.91
N SER A 74 18.11 8.87 2.36
CA SER A 74 18.29 9.69 1.16
C SER A 74 18.20 11.19 1.46
N ASP A 75 19.11 11.96 0.85
CA ASP A 75 19.01 13.42 0.81
C ASP A 75 17.98 13.91 -0.22
N SER A 76 17.56 13.03 -1.15
CA SER A 76 16.58 13.33 -2.18
C SER A 76 15.19 12.93 -1.69
N PRO A 77 14.24 13.87 -1.50
CA PRO A 77 12.91 13.55 -1.07
C PRO A 77 12.16 12.72 -2.11
N VAL A 78 11.36 11.78 -1.63
CA VAL A 78 10.43 11.00 -2.44
C VAL A 78 9.01 11.50 -2.21
N TRP A 79 8.35 11.94 -3.26
CA TRP A 79 6.98 12.43 -3.25
C TRP A 79 6.06 11.42 -3.93
N VAL A 80 4.93 11.07 -3.30
CA VAL A 80 3.91 10.21 -3.91
C VAL A 80 2.71 11.06 -4.29
N HIS A 81 2.46 11.14 -5.58
CA HIS A 81 1.45 12.03 -6.16
C HIS A 81 0.21 11.26 -6.62
N ARG A 82 -0.97 11.75 -6.20
CA ARG A 82 -2.27 11.13 -6.45
C ARG A 82 -3.25 12.14 -7.00
N ASP A 83 -2.92 12.75 -8.13
CA ASP A 83 -3.76 13.77 -8.75
C ASP A 83 -3.56 13.76 -10.29
N TYR A 84 -4.39 14.50 -11.00
CA TYR A 84 -4.36 14.64 -12.45
C TYR A 84 -3.21 15.52 -12.95
N ARG A 85 -2.86 16.58 -12.21
CA ARG A 85 -1.84 17.54 -12.63
C ARG A 85 -0.48 17.21 -12.06
N LEU A 86 0.56 17.44 -12.84
CA LEU A 86 1.93 17.29 -12.37
C LEU A 86 2.25 18.36 -11.31
N PRO A 87 2.97 18.03 -10.22
CA PRO A 87 3.45 19.04 -9.27
C PRO A 87 4.35 20.08 -9.95
N ALA A 88 4.12 21.37 -9.65
CA ALA A 88 4.79 22.48 -10.29
C ALA A 88 6.32 22.56 -10.05
N PHE A 89 6.83 21.82 -9.05
CA PHE A 89 8.28 21.78 -8.74
C PHE A 89 9.06 20.80 -9.62
N VAL A 90 8.39 19.99 -10.45
CA VAL A 90 9.05 18.99 -11.30
C VAL A 90 9.87 19.67 -12.38
N ASP A 91 11.17 19.43 -12.37
CA ASP A 91 12.16 20.01 -13.30
C ASP A 91 13.13 18.95 -13.88
N GLU A 92 14.20 19.38 -14.53
CA GLU A 92 15.21 18.52 -15.15
C GLU A 92 16.02 17.66 -14.16
N ASN A 93 16.00 17.97 -12.87
CA ASN A 93 16.68 17.22 -11.82
C ASN A 93 15.73 16.23 -11.11
N THR A 94 14.45 16.28 -11.41
CA THR A 94 13.43 15.37 -10.87
C THR A 94 13.45 14.03 -11.62
N LEU A 95 13.29 12.92 -10.88
CA LEU A 95 12.93 11.62 -11.44
C LEU A 95 11.43 11.39 -11.27
N VAL A 96 10.70 11.31 -12.37
CA VAL A 96 9.27 10.95 -12.39
C VAL A 96 9.12 9.45 -12.65
N ILE A 97 8.53 8.72 -11.72
CA ILE A 97 8.20 7.29 -11.85
C ILE A 97 6.68 7.15 -11.97
N ALA A 98 6.17 6.83 -13.15
CA ALA A 98 4.77 6.54 -13.33
C ALA A 98 4.47 5.07 -12.98
N SER A 99 3.76 4.84 -11.89
CA SER A 99 3.38 3.51 -11.41
C SER A 99 1.88 3.29 -11.62
N SER A 100 1.54 2.44 -12.60
CA SER A 100 0.16 2.03 -12.86
C SER A 100 0.14 0.56 -13.28
N TYR A 101 -0.36 -0.31 -12.41
CA TYR A 101 -0.41 -1.74 -12.70
C TYR A 101 -1.15 -2.03 -14.01
N SER A 102 -2.35 -1.48 -14.20
CA SER A 102 -3.12 -1.66 -15.45
C SER A 102 -2.57 -0.85 -16.64
N GLY A 103 -1.77 0.18 -16.37
CA GLY A 103 -1.33 1.16 -17.35
C GLY A 103 -2.44 2.08 -17.91
N ASN A 104 -3.63 2.03 -17.32
CA ASN A 104 -4.80 2.78 -17.81
C ASN A 104 -5.41 3.72 -16.76
N THR A 105 -4.71 3.96 -15.65
CA THR A 105 -5.17 4.87 -14.58
C THR A 105 -5.14 6.31 -15.10
N GLU A 106 -6.31 6.94 -15.13
CA GLU A 106 -6.53 8.24 -15.76
C GLU A 106 -5.64 9.34 -15.14
N GLU A 107 -5.62 9.44 -13.82
CA GLU A 107 -4.83 10.42 -13.08
C GLU A 107 -3.33 10.26 -13.36
N THR A 108 -2.86 9.00 -13.31
CA THR A 108 -1.44 8.69 -13.57
C THR A 108 -1.05 9.04 -15.01
N LEU A 109 -1.90 8.71 -15.99
CA LEU A 109 -1.67 9.03 -17.40
C LEU A 109 -1.67 10.54 -17.63
N SER A 110 -2.59 11.28 -17.02
CA SER A 110 -2.68 12.73 -17.11
C SER A 110 -1.39 13.39 -16.62
N ALA A 111 -1.00 13.15 -15.37
CA ALA A 111 0.22 13.72 -14.80
C ALA A 111 1.50 13.27 -15.52
N PHE A 112 1.55 12.00 -15.98
CA PHE A 112 2.68 11.50 -16.74
C PHE A 112 2.79 12.18 -18.12
N THR A 113 1.67 12.41 -18.80
CA THR A 113 1.63 13.13 -20.08
C THR A 113 2.13 14.58 -19.91
N GLU A 114 1.70 15.28 -18.86
CA GLU A 114 2.23 16.60 -18.52
C GLU A 114 3.76 16.57 -18.33
N SER A 115 4.29 15.51 -17.69
CA SER A 115 5.73 15.37 -17.47
C SER A 115 6.55 15.27 -18.76
N LEU A 116 5.95 14.87 -19.90
CA LEU A 116 6.66 14.81 -21.19
C LEU A 116 7.13 16.18 -21.64
N GLY A 117 6.43 17.24 -21.27
CA GLY A 117 6.81 18.63 -21.55
C GLY A 117 7.93 19.17 -20.64
N THR A 118 8.39 18.42 -19.65
CA THR A 118 9.46 18.82 -18.73
C THR A 118 10.79 18.16 -19.09
N GLY A 119 11.90 18.71 -18.57
CA GLY A 119 13.22 18.07 -18.63
C GLY A 119 13.43 16.88 -17.70
N ALA A 120 12.41 16.53 -16.88
CA ALA A 120 12.49 15.48 -15.88
C ALA A 120 12.89 14.12 -16.48
N LYS A 121 13.65 13.33 -15.72
CA LYS A 121 13.93 11.93 -16.03
C LYS A 121 12.68 11.12 -15.76
N LYS A 122 12.42 10.12 -16.58
CA LYS A 122 11.17 9.36 -16.52
C LYS A 122 11.39 7.85 -16.53
N LEU A 123 10.54 7.15 -15.80
CA LEU A 123 10.43 5.70 -15.77
C LEU A 123 8.95 5.32 -15.67
N ALA A 124 8.51 4.32 -16.42
CA ALA A 124 7.20 3.72 -16.23
C ALA A 124 7.30 2.35 -15.56
N MET A 125 6.37 2.05 -14.67
CA MET A 125 6.19 0.74 -14.03
C MET A 125 4.75 0.28 -14.28
N THR A 126 4.57 -0.76 -15.09
CA THR A 126 3.24 -1.21 -15.51
C THR A 126 3.25 -2.65 -16.01
N SER A 127 2.08 -3.33 -16.01
CA SER A 127 1.95 -4.61 -16.70
C SER A 127 1.60 -4.46 -18.19
N GLY A 128 1.25 -3.24 -18.66
CA GLY A 128 0.84 -2.97 -20.03
C GLY A 128 0.05 -1.66 -20.18
N GLY A 129 -0.89 -1.64 -21.12
CA GLY A 129 -1.84 -0.56 -21.32
C GLY A 129 -1.22 0.72 -21.90
N LYS A 130 -2.01 1.79 -21.92
CA LYS A 130 -1.63 3.08 -22.51
C LYS A 130 -0.33 3.66 -21.96
N LEU A 131 -0.01 3.41 -20.69
CA LEU A 131 1.24 3.89 -20.09
C LEU A 131 2.46 3.23 -20.74
N LYS A 132 2.38 1.92 -21.00
CA LYS A 132 3.44 1.18 -21.70
C LYS A 132 3.60 1.73 -23.12
N ASP A 133 2.49 1.81 -23.89
CA ASP A 133 2.51 2.25 -25.28
C ASP A 133 3.08 3.68 -25.39
N LEU A 134 2.65 4.59 -24.52
CA LEU A 134 3.15 5.96 -24.46
C LEU A 134 4.64 6.02 -24.14
N SER A 135 5.08 5.24 -23.14
CA SER A 135 6.48 5.23 -22.73
C SER A 135 7.39 4.68 -23.82
N GLU A 136 7.01 3.58 -24.48
CA GLU A 136 7.76 3.01 -25.58
C GLU A 136 7.85 3.99 -26.78
N LYS A 137 6.76 4.67 -27.12
CA LYS A 137 6.73 5.69 -28.16
C LYS A 137 7.69 6.86 -27.88
N GLU A 138 7.76 7.29 -26.62
CA GLU A 138 8.60 8.42 -26.20
C GLU A 138 10.04 7.97 -25.81
N GLY A 139 10.40 6.69 -25.98
CA GLY A 139 11.71 6.14 -25.62
C GLY A 139 12.00 6.13 -24.12
N ILE A 140 10.96 6.10 -23.28
CA ILE A 140 11.07 6.09 -21.83
C ILE A 140 11.21 4.65 -21.35
N PRO A 141 12.17 4.33 -20.45
CA PRO A 141 12.32 3.01 -19.89
C PRO A 141 11.05 2.50 -19.23
N VAL A 142 10.72 1.21 -19.41
CA VAL A 142 9.55 0.56 -18.82
C VAL A 142 9.99 -0.64 -18.00
N TYR A 143 9.73 -0.59 -16.69
CA TYR A 143 9.77 -1.78 -15.85
C TYR A 143 8.45 -2.53 -15.99
N VAL A 144 8.47 -3.66 -16.70
CA VAL A 144 7.25 -4.45 -16.96
C VAL A 144 6.94 -5.33 -15.75
N ILE A 145 5.76 -5.17 -15.16
CA ILE A 145 5.23 -6.02 -14.08
C ILE A 145 4.63 -7.27 -14.72
N ASP A 146 5.28 -8.41 -14.53
CA ASP A 146 4.86 -9.70 -15.10
C ASP A 146 4.26 -10.59 -13.99
N TYR A 147 3.12 -10.18 -13.49
CA TYR A 147 2.34 -10.93 -12.51
C TYR A 147 0.87 -10.56 -12.67
N ARG A 148 0.00 -11.56 -12.84
CA ARG A 148 -1.43 -11.34 -13.03
C ARG A 148 -2.18 -11.51 -11.71
N ALA A 149 -2.70 -10.43 -11.18
CA ALA A 149 -3.49 -10.39 -9.95
C ALA A 149 -4.32 -9.10 -9.89
N PRO A 150 -5.28 -8.98 -8.98
CA PRO A 150 -5.77 -7.67 -8.57
C PRO A 150 -4.59 -6.79 -8.10
N PRO A 151 -4.58 -5.47 -8.39
CA PRO A 151 -3.41 -4.61 -8.09
C PRO A 151 -2.91 -4.70 -6.64
N ARG A 152 -3.83 -4.86 -5.68
CA ARG A 152 -3.49 -5.01 -4.25
C ARG A 152 -2.77 -6.32 -3.92
N ALA A 153 -3.12 -7.42 -4.64
CA ALA A 153 -2.45 -8.71 -4.48
C ALA A 153 -1.10 -8.80 -5.22
N ALA A 154 -0.81 -7.83 -6.10
CA ALA A 154 0.48 -7.65 -6.76
C ALA A 154 1.39 -6.65 -6.03
N PHE A 155 1.13 -6.34 -4.76
CA PHE A 155 1.87 -5.34 -3.99
C PHE A 155 3.40 -5.57 -3.99
N PRO A 156 3.94 -6.79 -3.81
CA PRO A 156 5.38 -7.00 -3.92
C PRO A 156 5.97 -6.52 -5.23
N HIS A 157 5.24 -6.68 -6.35
CA HIS A 157 5.66 -6.25 -7.68
C HIS A 157 5.52 -4.74 -7.93
N SER A 158 4.82 -4.01 -7.07
CA SER A 158 4.78 -2.54 -7.10
C SER A 158 5.74 -1.88 -6.11
N PHE A 159 6.11 -2.56 -5.03
CA PHE A 159 6.96 -2.03 -3.97
C PHE A 159 8.43 -2.44 -4.12
N ILE A 160 8.73 -3.74 -4.20
CA ILE A 160 10.11 -4.25 -4.23
C ILE A 160 10.93 -3.69 -5.41
N PRO A 161 10.37 -3.56 -6.64
CA PRO A 161 11.10 -2.92 -7.73
C PRO A 161 11.45 -1.46 -7.46
N LEU A 162 10.62 -0.69 -6.76
CA LEU A 162 10.96 0.67 -6.36
C LEU A 162 12.16 0.69 -5.41
N VAL A 163 12.21 -0.25 -4.45
CA VAL A 163 13.39 -0.41 -3.57
C VAL A 163 14.65 -0.66 -4.39
N GLY A 164 14.62 -1.62 -5.32
CA GLY A 164 15.77 -1.96 -6.15
C GLY A 164 16.19 -0.84 -7.11
N ILE A 165 15.23 -0.12 -7.70
CA ILE A 165 15.50 1.04 -8.57
C ILE A 165 16.15 2.16 -7.78
N LEU A 166 15.61 2.54 -6.62
CA LEU A 166 16.21 3.60 -5.80
C LEU A 166 17.58 3.21 -5.24
N GLN A 167 17.80 1.93 -4.91
CA GLN A 167 19.15 1.43 -4.57
C GLN A 167 20.13 1.57 -5.74
N LYS A 168 19.76 1.16 -6.96
CA LYS A 168 20.61 1.29 -8.16
C LYS A 168 20.95 2.76 -8.49
N LEU A 169 20.07 3.69 -8.11
CA LEU A 169 20.29 5.12 -8.25
C LEU A 169 21.07 5.76 -7.09
N GLY A 170 21.48 4.96 -6.11
CA GLY A 170 22.22 5.44 -4.93
C GLY A 170 21.36 6.24 -3.94
N LEU A 171 20.02 6.14 -4.06
CA LEU A 171 19.07 6.81 -3.17
C LEU A 171 18.68 5.95 -1.96
N LEU A 172 19.00 4.67 -1.98
CA LEU A 172 18.90 3.74 -0.85
C LEU A 172 20.21 2.96 -0.72
N THR A 173 20.54 2.57 0.50
CA THR A 173 21.62 1.63 0.78
C THR A 173 21.27 0.22 0.26
N ASP A 174 22.26 -0.68 0.19
CA ASP A 174 22.02 -2.06 -0.23
C ASP A 174 21.00 -2.76 0.69
N LYS A 175 19.95 -3.32 0.09
CA LYS A 175 18.84 -4.01 0.75
C LYS A 175 18.87 -5.53 0.60
N SER A 176 19.93 -6.08 0.05
CA SER A 176 20.03 -7.52 -0.21
C SER A 176 19.91 -8.37 1.05
N VAL A 177 20.55 -7.93 2.16
CA VAL A 177 20.46 -8.60 3.47
C VAL A 177 19.07 -8.45 4.07
N ASP A 178 18.47 -7.26 3.97
CA ASP A 178 17.12 -7.01 4.45
C ASP A 178 16.09 -7.88 3.70
N LEU A 179 16.26 -8.05 2.37
CA LEU A 179 15.37 -8.90 1.56
C LEU A 179 15.53 -10.40 1.86
N GLN A 180 16.73 -10.85 2.24
CA GLN A 180 16.92 -12.21 2.72
C GLN A 180 16.16 -12.42 4.05
N GLU A 181 16.26 -11.48 4.99
CA GLU A 181 15.48 -11.53 6.24
C GLU A 181 13.97 -11.52 5.95
N VAL A 182 13.52 -10.72 4.98
CA VAL A 182 12.11 -10.70 4.53
C VAL A 182 11.66 -12.10 4.14
N ALA A 183 12.43 -12.82 3.33
CA ALA A 183 12.07 -14.17 2.89
C ALA A 183 11.89 -15.10 4.09
N ASP A 184 12.86 -15.12 5.01
CA ASP A 184 12.84 -15.99 6.20
C ASP A 184 11.64 -15.68 7.12
N VAL A 185 11.38 -14.38 7.35
CA VAL A 185 10.27 -13.91 8.22
C VAL A 185 8.91 -14.23 7.59
N LEU A 186 8.75 -13.99 6.29
CA LEU A 186 7.47 -14.22 5.62
C LEU A 186 7.17 -15.71 5.47
N GLU A 187 8.15 -16.56 5.22
CA GLU A 187 7.96 -18.02 5.16
C GLU A 187 7.49 -18.56 6.52
N ALA A 188 8.19 -18.18 7.60
CA ALA A 188 7.79 -18.57 8.95
C ALA A 188 6.39 -18.07 9.31
N LEU A 189 6.07 -16.82 8.97
CA LEU A 189 4.77 -16.21 9.25
C LEU A 189 3.64 -16.86 8.44
N SER A 190 3.87 -17.23 7.19
CA SER A 190 2.88 -17.89 6.33
C SER A 190 2.33 -19.15 6.98
N GLY A 191 3.17 -19.96 7.62
CA GLY A 191 2.73 -21.15 8.34
C GLY A 191 1.80 -20.89 9.53
N ASP A 192 1.87 -19.68 10.13
CA ASP A 192 0.96 -19.25 11.20
C ASP A 192 -0.38 -18.70 10.64
N LEU A 193 -0.40 -18.25 9.40
CA LEU A 193 -1.53 -17.52 8.81
C LEU A 193 -2.38 -18.36 7.86
N ILE A 194 -1.84 -19.48 7.36
CA ILE A 194 -2.50 -20.35 6.37
C ILE A 194 -3.88 -20.83 6.86
N GLU A 195 -4.82 -21.04 5.94
CA GLU A 195 -6.23 -21.35 6.21
C GLU A 195 -6.44 -22.66 6.99
N THR A 196 -5.50 -23.60 6.87
CA THR A 196 -5.54 -24.86 7.61
C THR A 196 -5.19 -24.72 9.10
N ARG A 197 -4.55 -23.60 9.48
CA ARG A 197 -4.26 -23.29 10.89
C ARG A 197 -5.57 -22.93 11.61
N PRO A 198 -5.90 -23.59 12.73
CA PRO A 198 -7.15 -23.32 13.45
C PRO A 198 -7.24 -21.88 13.97
N LEU A 199 -8.46 -21.34 14.06
CA LEU A 199 -8.75 -20.00 14.61
C LEU A 199 -8.04 -19.75 15.97
N ALA A 200 -8.01 -20.76 16.83
CA ALA A 200 -7.39 -20.65 18.16
C ALA A 200 -5.89 -20.32 18.12
N SER A 201 -5.20 -20.60 17.00
CA SER A 201 -3.75 -20.40 16.85
C SER A 201 -3.37 -19.59 15.60
N ASN A 202 -4.34 -19.08 14.84
CA ASN A 202 -4.10 -18.26 13.66
C ASN A 202 -4.39 -16.77 13.98
N PRO A 203 -3.36 -15.91 14.07
CA PRO A 203 -3.56 -14.52 14.48
C PRO A 203 -4.40 -13.71 13.48
N ALA A 204 -4.33 -13.99 12.17
CA ALA A 204 -5.16 -13.30 11.18
C ALA A 204 -6.64 -13.67 11.30
N LYS A 205 -6.97 -14.94 11.54
CA LYS A 205 -8.34 -15.38 11.82
C LYS A 205 -8.88 -14.74 13.10
N GLN A 206 -8.02 -14.64 14.14
CA GLN A 206 -8.39 -13.99 15.41
C GLN A 206 -8.71 -12.51 15.20
N LEU A 207 -7.87 -11.78 14.44
CA LEU A 207 -8.14 -10.38 14.07
C LEU A 207 -9.43 -10.24 13.29
N ALA A 208 -9.64 -11.05 12.26
CA ALA A 208 -10.87 -11.05 11.47
C ALA A 208 -12.11 -11.28 12.34
N ASN A 209 -12.05 -12.23 13.29
CA ASN A 209 -13.15 -12.50 14.19
C ASN A 209 -13.45 -11.31 15.15
N LYS A 210 -12.42 -10.60 15.62
CA LYS A 210 -12.58 -9.39 16.45
C LYS A 210 -13.17 -8.22 15.63
N LEU A 211 -12.86 -8.15 14.35
CA LEU A 211 -13.32 -7.08 13.45
C LEU A 211 -14.72 -7.33 12.86
N HIS A 212 -15.18 -8.57 12.87
CA HIS A 212 -16.48 -8.90 12.29
C HIS A 212 -17.63 -8.13 12.94
N GLY A 213 -18.39 -7.38 12.13
CA GLY A 213 -19.45 -6.50 12.58
C GLY A 213 -19.01 -5.18 13.22
N ARG A 214 -17.72 -4.82 13.06
CA ARG A 214 -17.11 -3.59 13.59
C ARG A 214 -16.42 -2.79 12.50
N VAL A 215 -16.25 -1.50 12.75
CA VAL A 215 -15.41 -0.61 11.96
C VAL A 215 -13.97 -0.75 12.44
N ALA A 216 -13.07 -1.13 11.55
CA ALA A 216 -11.65 -1.20 11.84
C ALA A 216 -11.02 0.20 11.76
N VAL A 217 -10.30 0.61 12.81
CA VAL A 217 -9.47 1.83 12.78
C VAL A 217 -8.03 1.41 13.04
N ILE A 218 -7.15 1.69 12.10
CA ILE A 218 -5.77 1.19 12.12
C ILE A 218 -4.83 2.35 12.45
N TYR A 219 -4.08 2.23 13.55
CA TYR A 219 -3.08 3.21 13.96
C TYR A 219 -1.68 2.72 13.62
N GLY A 220 -0.88 3.61 13.02
CA GLY A 220 0.52 3.34 12.72
C GLY A 220 1.41 4.52 13.07
N ALA A 221 2.72 4.31 13.11
CA ALA A 221 3.71 5.35 13.33
C ALA A 221 4.90 5.15 12.41
N GLU A 222 5.57 6.24 12.03
CA GLU A 222 6.77 6.19 11.20
C GLU A 222 6.55 5.31 9.96
N MET A 223 7.38 4.28 9.74
CA MET A 223 7.23 3.35 8.62
C MET A 223 5.90 2.55 8.66
N LEU A 224 5.33 2.33 9.85
CA LEU A 224 4.08 1.59 10.00
C LEU A 224 2.83 2.44 9.72
N SER A 225 2.96 3.76 9.53
CA SER A 225 1.84 4.61 9.09
C SER A 225 1.33 4.18 7.71
N GLU A 226 2.23 3.82 6.80
CA GLU A 226 1.82 3.40 5.45
C GLU A 226 1.31 1.95 5.45
N VAL A 227 1.77 1.12 6.38
CA VAL A 227 1.16 -0.20 6.62
C VAL A 227 -0.27 -0.04 7.11
N ALA A 228 -0.52 0.89 8.04
CA ALA A 228 -1.88 1.19 8.51
C ALA A 228 -2.78 1.71 7.37
N ARG A 229 -2.27 2.59 6.50
CA ARG A 229 -2.95 3.05 5.29
C ARG A 229 -3.29 1.88 4.36
N ARG A 230 -2.35 0.95 4.16
CA ARG A 230 -2.58 -0.24 3.34
C ARG A 230 -3.65 -1.14 3.95
N TRP A 231 -3.58 -1.45 5.24
CA TRP A 231 -4.60 -2.27 5.91
C TRP A 231 -6.01 -1.72 5.73
N LYS A 232 -6.15 -0.38 5.86
CA LYS A 232 -7.43 0.29 5.57
C LYS A 232 -7.92 -0.04 4.16
N GLY A 233 -7.05 0.04 3.15
CA GLY A 233 -7.37 -0.31 1.76
C GLY A 233 -7.78 -1.77 1.61
N GLU A 234 -7.03 -2.70 2.20
CA GLU A 234 -7.31 -4.14 2.14
C GLU A 234 -8.66 -4.50 2.79
N PHE A 235 -8.99 -3.93 3.95
CA PHE A 235 -10.31 -4.13 4.55
C PHE A 235 -11.43 -3.55 3.68
N ASN A 236 -11.24 -2.40 3.05
CA ASN A 236 -12.23 -1.85 2.13
C ASN A 236 -12.43 -2.75 0.90
N GLU A 237 -11.33 -3.18 0.25
CA GLU A 237 -11.38 -3.87 -1.02
C GLU A 237 -11.65 -5.37 -0.88
N ASN A 238 -11.00 -6.09 0.05
CA ASN A 238 -11.21 -7.52 0.24
C ASN A 238 -12.48 -7.80 1.05
N SER A 239 -12.65 -7.13 2.18
CA SER A 239 -13.74 -7.44 3.13
C SER A 239 -15.03 -6.66 2.88
N LYS A 240 -15.03 -5.67 1.96
CA LYS A 240 -16.14 -4.71 1.74
C LYS A 240 -16.57 -4.02 3.04
N ALA A 241 -15.62 -3.83 3.95
CA ALA A 241 -15.85 -3.25 5.27
C ALA A 241 -15.28 -1.84 5.35
N TRP A 242 -15.99 -0.92 6.00
CA TRP A 242 -15.45 0.39 6.33
C TRP A 242 -14.26 0.24 7.26
N ALA A 243 -13.16 0.92 6.91
CA ALA A 243 -11.98 1.02 7.73
C ALA A 243 -11.35 2.41 7.56
N PHE A 244 -10.69 2.87 8.61
CA PHE A 244 -9.97 4.14 8.66
C PHE A 244 -8.57 3.91 9.19
N PHE A 245 -7.67 4.87 8.97
CA PHE A 245 -6.34 4.83 9.58
C PHE A 245 -5.98 6.21 10.13
N GLU A 246 -5.13 6.21 11.16
CA GLU A 246 -4.55 7.38 11.77
C GLU A 246 -3.06 7.17 12.06
N SER A 247 -2.31 8.26 12.12
CA SER A 247 -0.87 8.20 12.32
C SER A 247 -0.44 8.87 13.61
N PHE A 248 0.42 8.18 14.39
CA PHE A 248 1.19 8.82 15.44
C PHE A 248 2.30 9.69 14.85
N PRO A 249 2.66 10.80 15.51
CA PRO A 249 2.11 11.32 16.76
C PRO A 249 0.84 12.17 16.57
N GLU A 250 0.43 12.47 15.34
CA GLU A 250 -0.63 13.43 15.00
C GLU A 250 -1.97 13.10 15.67
N LEU A 251 -2.37 11.82 15.67
CA LEU A 251 -3.62 11.40 16.30
C LEU A 251 -3.74 11.78 17.79
N ASN A 252 -2.62 11.96 18.49
CA ASN A 252 -2.62 12.38 19.88
C ASN A 252 -2.87 13.90 20.07
N HIS A 253 -2.97 14.66 18.99
CA HIS A 253 -3.28 16.09 19.01
C HIS A 253 -4.73 16.39 18.64
N ASN A 254 -5.47 15.37 18.16
CA ASN A 254 -6.86 15.54 17.69
C ASN A 254 -7.74 14.29 17.96
N ALA A 255 -7.47 13.14 17.35
CA ALA A 255 -8.34 11.97 17.35
C ALA A 255 -8.66 11.43 18.76
N VAL A 256 -7.71 11.50 19.71
CA VAL A 256 -7.91 11.03 21.10
C VAL A 256 -9.01 11.78 21.85
N VAL A 257 -9.34 13.01 21.45
CA VAL A 257 -10.43 13.80 22.03
C VAL A 257 -11.79 13.27 21.57
N GLY A 258 -11.85 12.67 20.38
CA GLY A 258 -13.07 12.15 19.78
C GLY A 258 -13.55 10.80 20.35
N TYR A 259 -12.87 10.19 21.33
CA TYR A 259 -13.23 8.88 21.88
C TYR A 259 -14.53 8.90 22.74
N GLU A 260 -15.00 10.08 23.12
CA GLU A 260 -16.17 10.21 23.99
C GLU A 260 -17.49 10.03 23.25
N PHE A 261 -17.60 10.49 21.99
CA PHE A 261 -18.83 10.54 21.23
C PHE A 261 -18.66 10.07 19.78
N PRO A 262 -19.76 9.53 19.15
CA PRO A 262 -21.01 9.14 19.79
C PRO A 262 -20.87 7.85 20.62
N THR A 263 -21.55 7.79 21.76
CA THR A 263 -21.47 6.64 22.70
C THR A 263 -22.00 5.34 22.06
N GLU A 264 -22.97 5.47 21.16
CA GLU A 264 -23.69 4.36 20.53
C GLU A 264 -22.82 3.52 19.56
N VAL A 265 -21.69 4.06 19.12
CA VAL A 265 -20.80 3.34 18.17
C VAL A 265 -19.58 2.71 18.83
N ARG A 266 -19.36 2.89 20.13
CA ARG A 266 -18.16 2.40 20.83
C ARG A 266 -17.93 0.92 20.62
N ASP A 267 -18.96 0.10 20.80
CA ASP A 267 -18.88 -1.35 20.63
C ASP A 267 -18.77 -1.76 19.16
N ARG A 268 -18.98 -0.82 18.23
CA ARG A 268 -18.86 -1.01 16.79
C ARG A 268 -17.51 -0.58 16.22
N ILE A 269 -16.64 -0.01 17.03
CA ILE A 269 -15.28 0.37 16.65
C ILE A 269 -14.29 -0.61 17.28
N PHE A 270 -13.28 -0.98 16.52
CA PHE A 270 -12.13 -1.73 17.04
C PHE A 270 -10.83 -1.12 16.50
N VAL A 271 -9.91 -0.78 17.39
CA VAL A 271 -8.65 -0.13 17.04
C VAL A 271 -7.52 -1.15 16.98
N LEU A 272 -6.82 -1.21 15.85
CA LEU A 272 -5.62 -2.01 15.66
C LEU A 272 -4.41 -1.08 15.67
N MET A 273 -3.51 -1.24 16.63
CA MET A 273 -2.30 -0.42 16.76
C MET A 273 -1.08 -1.22 16.28
N LEU A 274 -0.58 -0.92 15.08
CA LEU A 274 0.57 -1.58 14.48
C LEU A 274 1.85 -1.08 15.16
N ARG A 275 2.59 -1.97 15.80
CA ARG A 275 3.73 -1.62 16.64
C ARG A 275 5.00 -2.37 16.23
N SER A 276 6.14 -1.73 16.46
CA SER A 276 7.46 -2.35 16.37
C SER A 276 8.37 -1.79 17.48
N PRO A 277 9.23 -2.61 18.06
CA PRO A 277 10.20 -2.15 19.06
C PRO A 277 11.26 -1.18 18.49
N SER A 278 11.41 -1.09 17.16
CA SER A 278 12.34 -0.16 16.51
C SER A 278 11.81 1.25 16.35
N LEU A 279 10.53 1.51 16.66
CA LEU A 279 9.96 2.85 16.66
C LEU A 279 10.62 3.72 17.75
N HIS A 280 10.67 5.04 17.52
CA HIS A 280 11.21 5.98 18.47
C HIS A 280 10.58 5.82 19.86
N ASN A 281 11.37 5.84 20.95
CA ASN A 281 10.90 5.58 22.31
C ASN A 281 9.73 6.46 22.75
N ARG A 282 9.66 7.72 22.31
CA ARG A 282 8.50 8.60 22.59
C ARG A 282 7.24 8.17 21.87
N ILE A 283 7.37 7.55 20.71
CA ILE A 283 6.26 6.97 19.98
C ILE A 283 5.76 5.73 20.73
N LEU A 284 6.64 4.83 21.17
CA LEU A 284 6.26 3.66 21.98
C LEU A 284 5.48 4.05 23.23
N LEU A 285 5.92 5.08 23.95
CA LEU A 285 5.17 5.63 25.09
C LEU A 285 3.78 6.15 24.69
N ARG A 286 3.65 6.78 23.51
CA ARG A 286 2.34 7.24 22.99
C ARG A 286 1.38 6.07 22.75
N TYR A 287 1.85 4.94 22.25
CA TYR A 287 1.04 3.72 22.12
C TYR A 287 0.47 3.28 23.47
N GLU A 288 1.30 3.24 24.51
CA GLU A 288 0.87 2.85 25.86
C GLU A 288 -0.17 3.80 26.44
N VAL A 289 0.05 5.11 26.29
CA VAL A 289 -0.88 6.14 26.78
C VAL A 289 -2.19 6.10 25.99
N THR A 290 -2.13 5.93 24.68
CA THR A 290 -3.33 5.84 23.83
C THR A 290 -4.13 4.57 24.14
N ALA A 291 -3.47 3.44 24.41
CA ALA A 291 -4.12 2.22 24.87
C ALA A 291 -4.93 2.45 26.15
N LYS A 292 -4.37 3.20 27.13
CA LYS A 292 -5.08 3.58 28.37
C LYS A 292 -6.30 4.47 28.09
N LEU A 293 -6.21 5.40 27.12
CA LEU A 293 -7.33 6.26 26.75
C LEU A 293 -8.44 5.45 26.08
N LEU A 294 -8.11 4.55 25.15
CA LEU A 294 -9.07 3.64 24.51
C LEU A 294 -9.79 2.76 25.54
N ALA A 295 -9.02 2.15 26.48
CA ALA A 295 -9.58 1.35 27.54
C ALA A 295 -10.53 2.16 28.44
N LYS A 296 -10.15 3.41 28.80
CA LYS A 296 -10.99 4.32 29.58
C LYS A 296 -12.28 4.69 28.84
N ALA A 297 -12.20 4.85 27.53
CA ALA A 297 -13.37 5.14 26.68
C ALA A 297 -14.25 3.90 26.42
N GLY A 298 -13.80 2.69 26.79
CA GLY A 298 -14.52 1.44 26.51
C GLY A 298 -14.42 0.98 25.05
N ILE A 299 -13.45 1.50 24.29
CA ILE A 299 -13.21 1.10 22.90
C ILE A 299 -12.29 -0.09 22.86
N GLY A 300 -12.68 -1.18 22.15
CA GLY A 300 -11.88 -2.36 21.96
C GLY A 300 -10.63 -2.06 21.12
N TYR A 301 -9.47 -2.56 21.54
CA TYR A 301 -8.22 -2.38 20.80
C TYR A 301 -7.29 -3.59 20.89
N GLU A 302 -6.32 -3.64 20.01
CA GLU A 302 -5.23 -4.63 20.04
C GLU A 302 -3.92 -4.00 19.53
N LEU A 303 -2.81 -4.36 20.19
CA LEU A 303 -1.46 -4.09 19.74
C LEU A 303 -1.01 -5.23 18.83
N VAL A 304 -0.62 -4.91 17.61
CA VAL A 304 -0.18 -5.88 16.60
C VAL A 304 1.30 -5.67 16.33
N GLU A 305 2.12 -6.59 16.78
CA GLU A 305 3.58 -6.47 16.72
C GLU A 305 4.12 -6.93 15.36
N ALA A 306 5.03 -6.13 14.80
CA ALA A 306 5.79 -6.49 13.62
C ALA A 306 6.81 -7.60 13.92
N ARG A 307 7.13 -8.42 12.91
CA ARG A 307 8.20 -9.43 13.00
C ARG A 307 9.40 -9.01 12.16
N GLY A 308 10.59 -9.44 12.56
CA GLY A 308 11.86 -9.12 11.92
C GLY A 308 12.60 -7.96 12.59
N LYS A 309 13.81 -7.69 12.12
CA LYS A 309 14.72 -6.65 12.64
C LYS A 309 14.81 -5.45 11.69
N SER A 310 14.93 -5.71 10.37
CA SER A 310 14.98 -4.66 9.35
C SER A 310 13.61 -3.99 9.18
N ALA A 311 13.62 -2.74 8.75
CA ALA A 311 12.39 -2.00 8.43
C ALA A 311 11.55 -2.74 7.37
N LEU A 312 12.20 -3.33 6.36
CA LEU A 312 11.54 -4.11 5.32
C LEU A 312 10.83 -5.34 5.88
N ALA A 313 11.49 -6.14 6.71
CA ALA A 313 10.89 -7.33 7.33
C ALA A 313 9.73 -6.95 8.23
N GLN A 314 9.87 -5.89 9.04
CA GLN A 314 8.82 -5.41 9.94
C GLN A 314 7.58 -4.91 9.18
N MET A 315 7.77 -4.11 8.13
CA MET A 315 6.65 -3.66 7.30
C MET A 315 5.96 -4.83 6.60
N LEU A 316 6.71 -5.71 5.94
CA LEU A 316 6.15 -6.79 5.13
C LEU A 316 5.52 -7.91 5.98
N SER A 317 5.99 -8.14 7.20
CA SER A 317 5.33 -9.06 8.14
C SER A 317 3.92 -8.60 8.50
N LEU A 318 3.76 -7.29 8.76
CA LEU A 318 2.44 -6.73 9.03
C LEU A 318 1.58 -6.64 7.75
N VAL A 319 2.17 -6.39 6.59
CA VAL A 319 1.44 -6.45 5.31
C VAL A 319 0.80 -7.82 5.14
N LEU A 320 1.58 -8.90 5.23
CA LEU A 320 1.07 -10.25 5.06
C LEU A 320 -0.02 -10.59 6.08
N LEU A 321 0.18 -10.23 7.35
CA LEU A 321 -0.82 -10.43 8.39
C LEU A 321 -2.13 -9.70 8.09
N GLY A 322 -2.08 -8.45 7.63
CA GLY A 322 -3.25 -7.65 7.28
C GLY A 322 -3.97 -8.17 6.05
N ASP A 323 -3.22 -8.61 5.05
CA ASP A 323 -3.77 -9.19 3.83
C ASP A 323 -4.57 -10.46 4.17
N TYR A 324 -4.02 -11.38 4.98
CA TYR A 324 -4.76 -12.54 5.49
C TYR A 324 -5.94 -12.17 6.39
N ALA A 325 -5.79 -11.20 7.28
CA ALA A 325 -6.89 -10.77 8.16
C ALA A 325 -8.06 -10.20 7.35
N SER A 326 -7.78 -9.41 6.31
CA SER A 326 -8.81 -8.87 5.41
C SER A 326 -9.48 -9.98 4.58
N PHE A 327 -8.71 -10.98 4.14
CA PHE A 327 -9.26 -12.16 3.48
C PHE A 327 -10.20 -12.94 4.41
N TYR A 328 -9.77 -13.26 5.63
CA TYR A 328 -10.63 -13.99 6.58
C TYR A 328 -11.86 -13.19 6.98
N LEU A 329 -11.76 -11.87 7.07
CA LEU A 329 -12.92 -11.02 7.32
C LEU A 329 -13.90 -11.06 6.13
N SER A 330 -13.42 -11.16 4.89
CA SER A 330 -14.30 -11.33 3.72
C SER A 330 -15.10 -12.66 3.79
N MET A 331 -14.48 -13.74 4.27
CA MET A 331 -15.17 -15.02 4.51
C MET A 331 -16.28 -14.89 5.56
N LEU A 332 -16.02 -14.17 6.66
CA LEU A 332 -17.02 -13.90 7.69
C LEU A 332 -18.18 -13.02 7.18
N ASN A 333 -17.86 -12.04 6.34
CA ASN A 333 -18.85 -11.16 5.70
C ASN A 333 -19.61 -11.84 4.55
N GLY A 334 -19.16 -13.01 4.09
CA GLY A 334 -19.79 -13.76 3.00
C GLY A 334 -19.65 -13.06 1.64
N VAL A 335 -18.51 -12.40 1.39
CA VAL A 335 -18.26 -11.62 0.17
C VAL A 335 -17.04 -12.13 -0.59
N ASP A 336 -17.02 -11.93 -1.91
CA ASP A 336 -15.86 -12.24 -2.75
C ASP A 336 -14.74 -11.24 -2.48
N PRO A 337 -13.53 -11.69 -2.01
CA PRO A 337 -12.42 -10.79 -1.75
C PRO A 337 -11.88 -10.13 -3.02
N THR A 338 -12.07 -10.72 -4.20
CA THR A 338 -11.47 -10.23 -5.45
C THR A 338 -12.27 -9.13 -6.12
N SER A 339 -13.60 -9.26 -6.14
CA SER A 339 -14.50 -8.30 -6.82
C SER A 339 -14.32 -6.86 -6.28
N THR A 340 -14.39 -5.89 -7.21
CA THR A 340 -14.34 -4.44 -6.93
C THR A 340 -15.41 -3.68 -7.70
N ASP A 341 -16.64 -4.24 -7.78
CA ASP A 341 -17.75 -3.74 -8.59
C ASP A 341 -18.04 -2.25 -8.39
N ALA A 342 -17.89 -1.74 -7.16
CA ALA A 342 -18.06 -0.31 -6.88
C ALA A 342 -17.00 0.56 -7.58
N ILE A 343 -15.75 0.10 -7.64
CA ILE A 343 -14.67 0.81 -8.34
C ILE A 343 -14.93 0.78 -9.86
N ASP A 344 -15.38 -0.36 -10.37
CA ASP A 344 -15.67 -0.51 -11.79
C ASP A 344 -16.88 0.35 -12.21
N PHE A 345 -17.89 0.48 -11.34
CA PHE A 345 -19.01 1.40 -11.55
C PHE A 345 -18.52 2.86 -11.65
N VAL A 346 -17.64 3.31 -10.73
CA VAL A 346 -17.06 4.66 -10.81
C VAL A 346 -16.33 4.87 -12.12
N LYS A 347 -15.48 3.93 -12.54
CA LYS A 347 -14.75 4.02 -13.82
C LYS A 347 -15.68 4.09 -15.03
N GLN A 348 -16.76 3.30 -15.03
CA GLN A 348 -17.76 3.32 -16.11
C GLN A 348 -18.46 4.67 -16.19
N CYS A 349 -18.87 5.25 -15.06
CA CYS A 349 -19.49 6.57 -15.03
C CYS A 349 -18.55 7.66 -15.56
N LEU A 350 -17.27 7.64 -15.11
CA LEU A 350 -16.27 8.59 -15.59
C LEU A 350 -16.02 8.47 -17.11
N ALA A 351 -15.93 7.24 -17.62
CA ALA A 351 -15.72 7.00 -19.05
C ALA A 351 -16.90 7.48 -19.95
N GLN A 352 -18.10 7.55 -19.38
CA GLN A 352 -19.29 8.05 -20.10
C GLN A 352 -19.48 9.56 -20.01
N SER A 353 -18.75 10.23 -19.13
CA SER A 353 -18.82 11.66 -18.94
C SER A 353 -17.76 12.35 -19.79
N PRO A 354 -18.12 13.16 -20.82
CA PRO A 354 -17.13 13.91 -21.56
C PRO A 354 -16.45 14.91 -20.62
N VAL A 355 -15.12 14.78 -20.47
CA VAL A 355 -14.34 15.81 -19.79
C VAL A 355 -14.42 17.07 -20.67
N PRO A 356 -14.95 18.21 -20.20
CA PRO A 356 -14.82 19.45 -20.95
C PRO A 356 -13.33 19.72 -21.18
N ASP A 357 -12.94 20.00 -22.43
CA ASP A 357 -11.59 20.41 -22.76
C ASP A 357 -11.23 21.68 -21.98
N ASN A 358 -10.62 21.54 -20.83
CA ASN A 358 -10.12 22.64 -19.99
C ASN A 358 -8.83 23.26 -20.55
N GLN A 359 -8.63 23.20 -21.88
CA GLN A 359 -7.48 23.80 -22.55
C GLN A 359 -7.70 25.27 -22.95
N SER A 360 -8.72 25.95 -22.43
CA SER A 360 -8.98 27.36 -22.83
C SER A 360 -9.12 28.36 -21.68
N THR A 361 -8.33 28.21 -20.60
CA THR A 361 -8.06 29.36 -19.73
C THR A 361 -6.55 29.59 -19.65
N ALA A 362 -5.91 29.84 -20.79
CA ALA A 362 -4.75 30.71 -20.85
C ALA A 362 -5.21 32.05 -20.25
N GLN A 363 -4.77 32.34 -19.04
CA GLN A 363 -5.00 33.62 -18.39
C GLN A 363 -4.48 34.71 -19.34
N ASP A 364 -5.37 35.59 -19.76
CA ASP A 364 -5.03 36.86 -20.37
C ASP A 364 -4.12 37.63 -19.37
N PRO A 365 -2.86 37.94 -19.70
CA PRO A 365 -1.94 38.65 -18.82
C PRO A 365 -2.30 40.13 -18.61
N SER A 366 -3.49 40.59 -19.00
CA SER A 366 -3.91 42.00 -18.96
C SER A 366 -5.07 42.31 -17.99
N ARG A 367 -5.20 41.57 -16.86
CA ARG A 367 -6.09 42.03 -15.78
C ARG A 367 -5.40 42.02 -14.43
#